data_4cd51c0ac4b312a43a0ff1a7fd440d1f
#
_entry.id   4cd51c0ac4b312a43a0ff1a7fd440d1f
#
_cell.length_a   1.000
_cell.length_b   1.000
_cell.length_c   1.000
_cell.angle_alpha   90.00
_cell.angle_beta   90.00
_cell.angle_gamma   90.00
#
_symmetry.space_group_name_H-M   'P 1'
#
loop_
_entity.id
_entity.type
_entity.pdbx_description
1 polymer ?
#
loop_
_entity_poly.entity_id
_entity_poly.type
_entity_poly.pdbx_seq_one_letter_code
_entity_poly.pdbx_strand_id
1 'polypeptide(L)'
;MHPSRFPLRPILALLLAGLTASAHGAEWQVRPGESIQAAINKAAPGDTLRVARGIYPENLRIEKPLKLIGEGRPTIDAGGKGDTVRIVATDVSVEGFIVADSGADLGAQNAGVYIQPGAHRARVAHCDFTYTLFGLWIEKAQDVVIEGNLITGKRDLGSSQRGNGIQLYNTTGAQIIGNNISFVRDAIYVDVSHRALFRSNKMHHSRYGTHYMNSYHNVWEDNDTYFNRGGLALMEVRDQIVRNNRAWGNSDHGIMLRTIQDAVVE
;
A
#
# COMPACT_ATOMS: atom_id res chain seq x y z
N MET A 1 54.86 4.01 -68.99
CA MET A 1 53.60 3.66 -68.23
C MET A 1 53.84 3.88 -66.77
N HIS A 2 53.31 4.95 -66.24
CA HIS A 2 53.40 5.29 -64.78
C HIS A 2 52.08 4.91 -64.07
N PRO A 3 52.11 4.21 -62.96
CA PRO A 3 50.90 3.99 -62.17
C PRO A 3 50.59 5.20 -61.26
N SER A 4 49.44 5.71 -61.41
CA SER A 4 48.86 6.81 -60.58
C SER A 4 48.53 6.30 -59.16
N ARG A 5 49.11 6.94 -58.16
CA ARG A 5 48.79 6.71 -56.75
C ARG A 5 47.59 7.64 -56.34
N PHE A 6 46.47 7.05 -55.90
CA PHE A 6 45.35 7.79 -55.23
C PHE A 6 45.69 7.93 -53.76
N PRO A 7 45.47 9.09 -53.15
CA PRO A 7 45.63 9.26 -51.71
C PRO A 7 44.40 8.77 -50.94
N LEU A 8 44.64 7.85 -49.98
CA LEU A 8 43.61 7.47 -48.98
C LEU A 8 43.35 8.65 -48.04
N ARG A 9 42.10 9.12 -48.01
CA ARG A 9 41.61 10.07 -47.00
C ARG A 9 41.26 9.29 -45.72
N PRO A 10 41.69 9.69 -44.51
CA PRO A 10 41.26 9.08 -43.26
C PRO A 10 39.82 9.46 -42.96
N ILE A 11 38.94 8.48 -42.77
CA ILE A 11 37.61 8.64 -42.25
C ILE A 11 37.73 8.82 -40.75
N LEU A 12 37.53 10.03 -40.26
CA LEU A 12 37.46 10.35 -38.83
C LEU A 12 36.11 9.85 -38.31
N ALA A 13 36.05 8.68 -37.69
CA ALA A 13 34.88 8.17 -37.00
C ALA A 13 34.71 8.94 -35.68
N LEU A 14 33.71 9.84 -35.63
CA LEU A 14 33.29 10.51 -34.41
C LEU A 14 32.52 9.49 -33.55
N LEU A 15 33.19 8.94 -32.54
CA LEU A 15 32.51 8.17 -31.47
C LEU A 15 31.71 9.18 -30.58
N LEU A 16 30.40 9.30 -30.81
CA LEU A 16 29.48 9.89 -29.84
C LEU A 16 29.36 8.90 -28.68
N ALA A 17 30.11 9.13 -27.61
CA ALA A 17 29.88 8.50 -26.34
C ALA A 17 28.58 9.13 -25.76
N GLY A 18 27.45 8.45 -25.95
CA GLY A 18 26.20 8.78 -25.30
C GLY A 18 26.36 8.56 -23.78
N LEU A 19 26.60 9.62 -23.04
CA LEU A 19 26.41 9.63 -21.58
C LEU A 19 24.91 9.40 -21.33
N THR A 20 24.52 8.17 -21.03
CA THR A 20 23.25 7.89 -20.37
C THR A 20 23.37 8.37 -18.93
N ALA A 21 23.08 9.64 -18.69
CA ALA A 21 22.83 10.12 -17.35
C ALA A 21 21.61 9.35 -16.84
N SER A 22 21.80 8.47 -15.85
CA SER A 22 20.70 7.95 -15.06
C SER A 22 20.04 9.16 -14.41
N ALA A 23 18.89 9.56 -14.94
CA ALA A 23 18.12 10.65 -14.36
C ALA A 23 17.58 10.16 -12.99
N HIS A 24 18.39 10.34 -11.95
CA HIS A 24 17.87 10.26 -10.58
C HIS A 24 16.95 11.47 -10.41
N GLY A 25 15.70 11.23 -9.97
CA GLY A 25 14.78 12.31 -9.67
C GLY A 25 15.39 13.28 -8.65
N ALA A 26 14.99 14.52 -8.70
CA ALA A 26 15.45 15.55 -7.75
C ALA A 26 14.98 15.22 -6.32
N GLU A 27 15.74 15.69 -5.32
CA GLU A 27 15.33 15.62 -3.92
C GLU A 27 14.79 16.99 -3.46
N TRP A 28 13.62 16.95 -2.83
CA TRP A 28 12.93 18.10 -2.26
C TRP A 28 12.90 17.95 -0.74
N GLN A 29 13.13 19.04 -0.02
CA GLN A 29 12.94 19.08 1.44
C GLN A 29 11.67 19.86 1.74
N VAL A 30 10.76 19.26 2.53
CA VAL A 30 9.54 19.90 3.04
C VAL A 30 9.70 20.09 4.54
N ARG A 31 9.69 21.34 5.00
CA ARG A 31 9.89 21.72 6.41
C ARG A 31 8.55 21.96 7.13
N PRO A 32 8.52 21.92 8.45
CA PRO A 32 7.34 22.31 9.22
C PRO A 32 6.82 23.69 8.83
N GLY A 33 5.52 23.80 8.60
CA GLY A 33 4.86 25.02 8.13
C GLY A 33 4.83 25.19 6.59
N GLU A 34 5.52 24.33 5.85
CA GLU A 34 5.38 24.22 4.39
C GLU A 34 4.30 23.19 4.04
N SER A 35 3.70 23.30 2.85
CA SER A 35 2.70 22.35 2.36
C SER A 35 3.35 21.20 1.59
N ILE A 36 3.07 19.96 2.00
CA ILE A 36 3.47 18.75 1.26
C ILE A 36 2.78 18.75 -0.11
N GLN A 37 1.48 19.12 -0.19
CA GLN A 37 0.74 19.15 -1.45
C GLN A 37 1.34 20.17 -2.43
N ALA A 38 1.77 21.33 -1.93
CA ALA A 38 2.44 22.32 -2.78
C ALA A 38 3.78 21.80 -3.33
N ALA A 39 4.54 21.04 -2.54
CA ALA A 39 5.77 20.39 -2.98
C ALA A 39 5.47 19.28 -4.00
N ILE A 40 4.46 18.44 -3.76
CA ILE A 40 3.99 17.42 -4.72
C ILE A 40 3.65 18.07 -6.06
N ASN A 41 2.95 19.21 -6.05
CA ASN A 41 2.53 19.89 -7.27
C ASN A 41 3.73 20.40 -8.11
N LYS A 42 4.79 20.86 -7.46
CA LYS A 42 6.01 21.39 -8.09
C LYS A 42 6.97 20.30 -8.57
N ALA A 43 7.02 19.17 -7.88
CA ALA A 43 7.94 18.08 -8.19
C ALA A 43 7.70 17.49 -9.57
N ALA A 44 8.74 17.00 -10.21
CA ALA A 44 8.68 16.24 -11.46
C ALA A 44 8.42 14.73 -11.19
N PRO A 45 7.89 13.97 -12.17
CA PRO A 45 7.80 12.52 -12.05
C PRO A 45 9.16 11.89 -11.74
N GLY A 46 9.20 11.00 -10.74
CA GLY A 46 10.41 10.32 -10.28
C GLY A 46 11.16 11.05 -9.14
N ASP A 47 10.75 12.25 -8.77
CA ASP A 47 11.36 12.98 -7.66
C ASP A 47 11.07 12.34 -6.30
N THR A 48 11.92 12.66 -5.33
CA THR A 48 11.79 12.27 -3.93
C THR A 48 11.51 13.50 -3.05
N LEU A 49 10.44 13.45 -2.28
CA LEU A 49 10.11 14.47 -1.28
C LEU A 49 10.45 13.92 0.12
N ARG A 50 11.38 14.57 0.81
CA ARG A 50 11.72 14.29 2.21
C ARG A 50 10.98 15.29 3.10
N VAL A 51 10.10 14.77 3.92
CA VAL A 51 9.23 15.59 4.77
C VAL A 51 9.76 15.52 6.19
N ALA A 52 10.17 16.65 6.73
CA ALA A 52 10.69 16.75 8.08
C ALA A 52 9.58 16.54 9.13
N ARG A 53 9.97 16.10 10.33
CA ARG A 53 9.04 15.92 11.46
C ARG A 53 8.20 17.19 11.69
N GLY A 54 6.89 17.02 11.73
CA GLY A 54 5.91 18.10 11.93
C GLY A 54 4.49 17.56 11.80
N ILE A 55 3.51 18.44 11.98
CA ILE A 55 2.10 18.15 11.71
C ILE A 55 1.69 18.94 10.47
N TYR A 56 1.16 18.26 9.49
CA TYR A 56 0.73 18.78 8.20
C TYR A 56 -0.79 18.57 8.07
N PRO A 57 -1.60 19.60 8.36
CA PRO A 57 -3.07 19.50 8.33
C PRO A 57 -3.56 19.65 6.89
N GLU A 58 -3.41 18.59 6.10
CA GLU A 58 -3.80 18.59 4.69
C GLU A 58 -4.19 17.19 4.21
N ASN A 59 -5.02 17.14 3.16
CA ASN A 59 -5.29 15.94 2.39
C ASN A 59 -4.39 15.92 1.16
N LEU A 60 -3.64 14.83 0.97
CA LEU A 60 -2.71 14.73 -0.15
C LEU A 60 -3.32 14.00 -1.34
N ARG A 61 -3.04 14.48 -2.55
CA ARG A 61 -3.36 13.82 -3.81
C ARG A 61 -2.11 13.72 -4.68
N ILE A 62 -1.73 12.47 -5.02
CA ILE A 62 -0.48 12.19 -5.73
C ILE A 62 -0.82 11.67 -7.12
N GLU A 63 -0.63 12.53 -8.14
CA GLU A 63 -1.02 12.29 -9.53
C GLU A 63 0.15 12.01 -10.48
N LYS A 64 1.34 11.83 -9.92
CA LYS A 64 2.55 11.49 -10.67
C LYS A 64 3.43 10.54 -9.88
N PRO A 65 4.29 9.72 -10.52
CA PRO A 65 5.24 8.87 -9.82
C PRO A 65 6.15 9.68 -8.92
N LEU A 66 6.09 9.48 -7.62
CA LEU A 66 6.88 10.20 -6.61
C LEU A 66 7.23 9.27 -5.45
N LYS A 67 8.32 9.61 -4.75
CA LYS A 67 8.65 9.01 -3.45
C LYS A 67 8.46 10.06 -2.35
N LEU A 68 7.56 9.79 -1.41
CA LEU A 68 7.37 10.57 -0.20
C LEU A 68 8.01 9.83 0.97
N ILE A 69 8.99 10.44 1.63
CA ILE A 69 9.73 9.87 2.76
C ILE A 69 9.55 10.78 3.96
N GLY A 70 8.94 10.25 5.02
CA GLY A 70 8.76 10.94 6.29
C GLY A 70 9.98 10.78 7.19
N GLU A 71 10.70 11.88 7.44
CA GLU A 71 11.85 11.92 8.32
C GLU A 71 11.43 12.26 9.77
N GLY A 72 11.67 11.33 10.70
CA GLY A 72 11.23 11.51 12.08
C GLY A 72 9.72 11.38 12.29
N ARG A 73 9.01 10.66 11.39
CA ARG A 73 7.58 10.36 11.46
C ARG A 73 6.70 11.63 11.47
N PRO A 74 6.70 12.43 10.40
CA PRO A 74 5.76 13.54 10.26
C PRO A 74 4.32 13.02 10.20
N THR A 75 3.39 13.83 10.70
CA THR A 75 1.95 13.52 10.69
C THR A 75 1.28 14.24 9.54
N ILE A 76 0.60 13.47 8.68
CA ILE A 76 -0.37 14.01 7.72
C ILE A 76 -1.73 13.83 8.38
N ASP A 77 -2.46 14.93 8.60
CA ASP A 77 -3.71 14.96 9.35
C ASP A 77 -4.84 15.49 8.47
N ALA A 78 -5.82 14.64 8.17
CA ALA A 78 -6.95 15.02 7.33
C ALA A 78 -8.03 15.83 8.08
N GLY A 79 -7.93 15.99 9.40
CA GLY A 79 -8.89 16.72 10.21
C GLY A 79 -10.32 16.17 10.12
N GLY A 80 -10.46 14.86 10.03
CA GLY A 80 -11.75 14.16 9.96
C GLY A 80 -12.46 14.26 8.59
N LYS A 81 -11.75 14.56 7.51
CA LYS A 81 -12.36 14.78 6.19
C LYS A 81 -11.71 13.96 5.08
N GLY A 82 -12.52 13.23 4.33
CA GLY A 82 -12.07 12.50 3.13
C GLY A 82 -10.95 11.49 3.40
N ASP A 83 -10.12 11.23 2.38
CA ASP A 83 -8.92 10.42 2.54
C ASP A 83 -7.76 11.28 3.01
N THR A 84 -6.88 10.74 3.84
CA THR A 84 -5.69 11.49 4.24
C THR A 84 -4.68 11.58 3.09
N VAL A 85 -4.47 10.46 2.37
CA VAL A 85 -3.62 10.41 1.17
C VAL A 85 -4.36 9.66 0.07
N ARG A 86 -4.43 10.25 -1.12
CA ARG A 86 -4.99 9.63 -2.32
C ARG A 86 -3.91 9.43 -3.38
N ILE A 87 -3.63 8.18 -3.72
CA ILE A 87 -2.66 7.79 -4.75
C ILE A 87 -3.41 7.54 -6.06
N VAL A 88 -3.08 8.30 -7.09
CA VAL A 88 -3.72 8.25 -8.42
C VAL A 88 -2.77 7.71 -9.48
N ALA A 89 -1.49 8.03 -9.37
CA ALA A 89 -0.48 7.60 -10.34
C ALA A 89 0.12 6.24 -9.99
N THR A 90 0.73 5.60 -10.98
CA THR A 90 1.57 4.41 -10.80
C THR A 90 2.89 4.77 -10.13
N ASP A 91 3.60 3.78 -9.57
CA ASP A 91 4.97 3.92 -9.05
C ASP A 91 5.12 5.00 -7.96
N VAL A 92 4.08 5.19 -7.15
CA VAL A 92 4.12 6.09 -5.99
C VAL A 92 4.57 5.31 -4.76
N SER A 93 5.50 5.87 -3.99
CA SER A 93 5.91 5.34 -2.68
C SER A 93 5.63 6.35 -1.57
N VAL A 94 5.01 5.89 -0.48
CA VAL A 94 4.77 6.67 0.75
C VAL A 94 5.34 5.89 1.93
N GLU A 95 6.30 6.45 2.65
CA GLU A 95 7.04 5.75 3.69
C GLU A 95 7.33 6.61 4.91
N GLY A 96 7.12 6.05 6.13
CA GLY A 96 7.58 6.63 7.38
C GLY A 96 6.70 7.74 7.95
N PHE A 97 5.44 7.82 7.59
CA PHE A 97 4.49 8.84 8.07
C PHE A 97 3.58 8.33 9.20
N ILE A 98 3.07 9.25 9.99
CA ILE A 98 1.81 9.07 10.70
C ILE A 98 0.71 9.58 9.79
N VAL A 99 -0.25 8.71 9.44
CA VAL A 99 -1.40 9.00 8.57
C VAL A 99 -2.64 9.05 9.48
N ALA A 100 -3.16 10.25 9.70
CA ALA A 100 -4.13 10.47 10.77
C ALA A 100 -5.49 11.00 10.29
N ASP A 101 -6.50 10.68 11.07
CA ASP A 101 -7.84 11.31 11.13
C ASP A 101 -8.52 11.46 9.77
N SER A 102 -8.68 10.35 9.04
CA SER A 102 -9.52 10.34 7.84
C SER A 102 -10.99 10.60 8.18
N GLY A 103 -11.77 10.98 7.19
CA GLY A 103 -13.23 11.07 7.32
C GLY A 103 -13.85 9.79 7.86
N ALA A 104 -15.15 9.84 8.17
CA ALA A 104 -15.91 8.74 8.78
C ALA A 104 -17.07 8.23 7.91
N ASP A 105 -17.08 8.54 6.62
CA ASP A 105 -18.13 8.11 5.69
C ASP A 105 -17.75 6.76 5.05
N LEU A 106 -18.47 5.71 5.46
CA LEU A 106 -18.32 4.35 4.91
C LEU A 106 -18.72 4.28 3.43
N GLY A 107 -19.72 5.05 3.00
CA GLY A 107 -20.18 5.09 1.62
C GLY A 107 -19.14 5.72 0.68
N ALA A 108 -18.45 6.75 1.16
CA ALA A 108 -17.35 7.39 0.46
C ALA A 108 -16.02 6.65 0.62
N GLN A 109 -15.97 5.60 1.46
CA GLN A 109 -14.80 4.76 1.70
C GLN A 109 -13.59 5.54 2.23
N ASN A 110 -13.82 6.54 3.09
CA ASN A 110 -12.76 7.41 3.59
C ASN A 110 -11.62 6.61 4.21
N ALA A 111 -10.43 6.76 3.69
CA ALA A 111 -9.26 5.97 4.05
C ALA A 111 -8.08 6.83 4.51
N GLY A 112 -7.19 6.24 5.31
CA GLY A 112 -5.88 6.82 5.54
C GLY A 112 -5.12 6.93 4.22
N VAL A 113 -5.03 5.82 3.45
CA VAL A 113 -4.51 5.85 2.07
C VAL A 113 -5.51 5.20 1.12
N TYR A 114 -5.95 5.91 0.11
CA TYR A 114 -6.73 5.36 -0.98
C TYR A 114 -5.86 5.21 -2.24
N ILE A 115 -5.65 3.98 -2.69
CA ILE A 115 -4.97 3.65 -3.94
C ILE A 115 -6.04 3.44 -5.00
N GLN A 116 -6.14 4.38 -5.95
CA GLN A 116 -7.19 4.44 -6.96
C GLN A 116 -7.01 3.41 -8.08
N PRO A 117 -8.08 3.12 -8.83
CA PRO A 117 -7.99 2.32 -10.06
C PRO A 117 -6.86 2.81 -10.98
N GLY A 118 -5.97 1.87 -11.37
CA GLY A 118 -4.83 2.18 -12.24
C GLY A 118 -3.56 2.65 -11.53
N ALA A 119 -3.59 2.94 -10.24
CA ALA A 119 -2.40 3.29 -9.45
C ALA A 119 -1.56 2.03 -9.13
N HIS A 120 -1.02 1.39 -10.17
CA HIS A 120 -0.24 0.16 -10.07
C HIS A 120 1.11 0.39 -9.38
N ARG A 121 1.66 -0.64 -8.77
CA ARG A 121 2.98 -0.66 -8.11
C ARG A 121 3.15 0.42 -7.04
N ALA A 122 2.03 0.87 -6.46
CA ALA A 122 2.07 1.76 -5.31
C ALA A 122 2.67 1.02 -4.11
N ARG A 123 3.51 1.70 -3.33
CA ARG A 123 4.10 1.17 -2.10
C ARG A 123 3.75 2.06 -0.92
N VAL A 124 3.23 1.47 0.14
CA VAL A 124 2.97 2.15 1.42
C VAL A 124 3.66 1.35 2.52
N ALA A 125 4.66 1.95 3.16
CA ALA A 125 5.50 1.21 4.09
C ALA A 125 5.85 1.99 5.36
N HIS A 126 6.00 1.25 6.47
CA HIS A 126 6.47 1.78 7.76
C HIS A 126 5.70 3.01 8.25
N CYS A 127 4.43 3.12 7.86
CA CYS A 127 3.51 4.16 8.30
C CYS A 127 2.71 3.72 9.52
N ASP A 128 2.25 4.71 10.28
CA ASP A 128 1.37 4.54 11.43
C ASP A 128 0.01 5.18 11.11
N PHE A 129 -0.99 4.34 10.92
CA PHE A 129 -2.35 4.78 10.64
C PHE A 129 -3.10 4.94 11.96
N THR A 130 -3.41 6.15 12.30
CA THR A 130 -4.06 6.49 13.56
C THR A 130 -5.41 7.14 13.32
N TYR A 131 -6.46 6.56 13.91
CA TYR A 131 -7.82 7.10 13.85
C TYR A 131 -8.34 7.27 12.41
N THR A 132 -8.05 6.30 11.53
CA THR A 132 -8.56 6.24 10.16
C THR A 132 -9.77 5.32 10.08
N LEU A 133 -10.75 5.62 9.21
CA LEU A 133 -11.93 4.78 9.04
C LEU A 133 -11.56 3.45 8.36
N PHE A 134 -11.10 3.51 7.10
CA PHE A 134 -10.28 2.44 6.50
C PHE A 134 -8.80 2.81 6.69
N GLY A 135 -7.97 1.84 7.01
CA GLY A 135 -6.54 2.08 6.99
C GLY A 135 -6.09 2.35 5.54
N LEU A 136 -6.20 1.33 4.69
CA LEU A 136 -5.96 1.43 3.25
C LEU A 136 -7.15 0.89 2.47
N TRP A 137 -7.56 1.62 1.43
CA TRP A 137 -8.48 1.15 0.40
C TRP A 137 -7.74 1.04 -0.93
N ILE A 138 -7.71 -0.17 -1.51
CA ILE A 138 -6.97 -0.49 -2.72
C ILE A 138 -7.95 -1.02 -3.74
N GLU A 139 -8.13 -0.29 -4.84
CA GLU A 139 -9.11 -0.63 -5.86
C GLU A 139 -8.47 -0.74 -7.25
N LYS A 140 -8.70 -1.87 -7.92
CA LYS A 140 -8.30 -2.12 -9.32
C LYS A 140 -6.84 -1.71 -9.60
N ALA A 141 -5.93 -2.05 -8.67
CA ALA A 141 -4.50 -1.81 -8.76
C ALA A 141 -3.73 -3.13 -8.79
N GLN A 142 -2.57 -3.14 -9.43
CA GLN A 142 -1.72 -4.32 -9.58
C GLN A 142 -0.38 -4.10 -8.87
N ASP A 143 0.18 -5.19 -8.35
CA ASP A 143 1.53 -5.26 -7.80
C ASP A 143 1.80 -4.21 -6.70
N VAL A 144 0.77 -3.91 -5.89
CA VAL A 144 0.91 -2.99 -4.75
C VAL A 144 1.66 -3.66 -3.61
N VAL A 145 2.44 -2.90 -2.86
CA VAL A 145 3.20 -3.37 -1.69
C VAL A 145 2.79 -2.58 -0.46
N ILE A 146 2.22 -3.27 0.54
CA ILE A 146 1.82 -2.70 1.82
C ILE A 146 2.62 -3.40 2.91
N GLU A 147 3.60 -2.73 3.49
CA GLU A 147 4.64 -3.37 4.28
C GLU A 147 4.92 -2.67 5.60
N GLY A 148 4.97 -3.44 6.69
CA GLY A 148 5.48 -2.97 7.99
C GLY A 148 4.68 -1.83 8.61
N ASN A 149 3.40 -1.68 8.28
CA ASN A 149 2.57 -0.60 8.80
C ASN A 149 1.92 -1.00 10.14
N LEU A 150 1.72 -0.01 11.00
CA LEU A 150 0.84 -0.12 12.17
C LEU A 150 -0.50 0.53 11.82
N ILE A 151 -1.59 -0.23 11.89
CA ILE A 151 -2.93 0.25 11.51
C ILE A 151 -3.86 0.13 12.70
N THR A 152 -4.32 1.25 13.21
CA THR A 152 -5.27 1.33 14.31
C THR A 152 -6.51 2.14 13.89
N GLY A 153 -7.66 1.47 13.86
CA GLY A 153 -8.93 2.12 13.47
C GLY A 153 -9.50 3.06 14.54
N LYS A 154 -10.69 3.59 14.26
CA LYS A 154 -11.46 4.45 15.17
C LYS A 154 -12.07 3.60 16.31
N ARG A 155 -11.38 3.54 17.45
CA ARG A 155 -11.72 2.65 18.58
C ARG A 155 -13.04 2.98 19.24
N ASP A 156 -13.45 4.23 19.21
CA ASP A 156 -14.69 4.77 19.76
C ASP A 156 -15.94 4.39 18.96
N LEU A 157 -15.77 3.97 17.71
CA LEU A 157 -16.86 3.48 16.87
C LEU A 157 -17.18 2.00 17.17
N GLY A 158 -18.45 1.63 17.08
CA GLY A 158 -18.87 0.23 17.07
C GLY A 158 -18.30 -0.52 15.86
N SER A 159 -18.09 -1.83 15.99
CA SER A 159 -17.48 -2.66 14.92
C SER A 159 -18.19 -2.51 13.56
N SER A 160 -19.52 -2.36 13.54
CA SER A 160 -20.29 -2.15 12.29
C SER A 160 -20.09 -0.78 11.64
N GLN A 161 -19.61 0.18 12.38
CA GLN A 161 -19.36 1.55 11.92
C GLN A 161 -17.91 1.78 11.50
N ARG A 162 -17.00 0.82 11.78
CA ARG A 162 -15.61 0.87 11.37
C ARG A 162 -15.46 0.38 9.95
N GLY A 163 -14.48 0.91 9.25
CA GLY A 163 -13.95 0.34 8.02
C GLY A 163 -12.95 -0.80 8.27
N ASN A 164 -12.43 -1.38 7.22
CA ASN A 164 -11.41 -2.42 7.29
C ASN A 164 -10.00 -1.84 7.44
N GLY A 165 -9.07 -2.62 7.95
CA GLY A 165 -7.68 -2.20 8.07
C GLY A 165 -7.03 -2.06 6.70
N ILE A 166 -7.00 -3.14 5.93
CA ILE A 166 -6.58 -3.15 4.53
C ILE A 166 -7.70 -3.79 3.71
N GLN A 167 -8.23 -3.02 2.77
CA GLN A 167 -9.25 -3.45 1.82
C GLN A 167 -8.63 -3.65 0.44
N LEU A 168 -8.73 -4.85 -0.12
CA LEU A 168 -8.39 -5.14 -1.51
C LEU A 168 -9.68 -5.42 -2.29
N TYR A 169 -9.88 -4.68 -3.37
CA TYR A 169 -11.00 -4.89 -4.28
C TYR A 169 -10.52 -4.90 -5.73
N ASN A 170 -10.70 -6.05 -6.39
CA ASN A 170 -10.30 -6.27 -7.80
C ASN A 170 -8.82 -5.96 -8.04
N THR A 171 -7.93 -6.53 -7.21
CA THR A 171 -6.47 -6.36 -7.29
C THR A 171 -5.79 -7.63 -7.80
N THR A 172 -4.56 -7.49 -8.26
CA THR A 172 -3.72 -8.64 -8.66
C THR A 172 -2.28 -8.42 -8.21
N GLY A 173 -1.62 -9.47 -7.71
CA GLY A 173 -0.20 -9.44 -7.36
C GLY A 173 0.14 -8.63 -6.11
N ALA A 174 -0.84 -8.27 -5.27
CA ALA A 174 -0.60 -7.49 -4.07
C ALA A 174 0.31 -8.23 -3.07
N GLN A 175 1.20 -7.50 -2.40
CA GLN A 175 2.04 -8.00 -1.31
C GLN A 175 1.69 -7.25 -0.02
N ILE A 176 1.12 -7.97 0.94
CA ILE A 176 0.69 -7.45 2.23
C ILE A 176 1.55 -8.12 3.31
N ILE A 177 2.58 -7.44 3.77
CA ILE A 177 3.67 -8.06 4.52
C ILE A 177 3.95 -7.33 5.84
N GLY A 178 4.00 -8.07 6.95
CA GLY A 178 4.50 -7.58 8.23
C GLY A 178 3.69 -6.45 8.86
N ASN A 179 2.41 -6.27 8.49
CA ASN A 179 1.57 -5.22 9.06
C ASN A 179 1.00 -5.66 10.41
N ASN A 180 0.79 -4.70 11.31
CA ASN A 180 0.11 -4.90 12.59
C ASN A 180 -1.21 -4.12 12.60
N ILE A 181 -2.34 -4.84 12.60
CA ILE A 181 -3.66 -4.28 12.31
C ILE A 181 -4.63 -4.59 13.45
N SER A 182 -5.28 -3.55 13.97
CA SER A 182 -6.18 -3.69 15.11
C SER A 182 -7.30 -2.65 15.17
N PHE A 183 -8.35 -2.99 15.92
CA PHE A 183 -9.49 -2.09 16.21
C PHE A 183 -10.20 -1.58 14.97
N VAL A 184 -10.20 -2.35 13.91
CA VAL A 184 -10.93 -2.12 12.65
C VAL A 184 -12.13 -3.09 12.57
N ARG A 185 -12.93 -3.00 11.52
CA ARG A 185 -14.00 -3.98 11.29
C ARG A 185 -13.38 -5.35 11.00
N ASP A 186 -12.70 -5.50 9.88
CA ASP A 186 -11.90 -6.68 9.52
C ASP A 186 -10.46 -6.22 9.27
N ALA A 187 -9.48 -6.95 9.77
CA ALA A 187 -8.11 -6.48 9.64
C ALA A 187 -7.65 -6.47 8.18
N ILE A 188 -7.88 -7.55 7.45
CA ILE A 188 -7.67 -7.62 6.00
C ILE A 188 -8.95 -8.12 5.34
N TYR A 189 -9.51 -7.35 4.43
CA TYR A 189 -10.64 -7.73 3.60
C TYR A 189 -10.22 -7.86 2.14
N VAL A 190 -10.55 -9.00 1.53
CA VAL A 190 -10.14 -9.33 0.16
C VAL A 190 -11.35 -9.77 -0.65
N ASP A 191 -11.61 -9.08 -1.75
CA ASP A 191 -12.67 -9.44 -2.67
C ASP A 191 -12.20 -9.29 -4.12
N VAL A 192 -12.52 -10.30 -4.95
CA VAL A 192 -12.14 -10.37 -6.37
C VAL A 192 -10.64 -10.06 -6.59
N SER A 193 -9.76 -10.55 -5.71
CA SER A 193 -8.34 -10.21 -5.72
C SER A 193 -7.48 -11.47 -5.78
N HIS A 194 -6.50 -11.49 -6.68
CA HIS A 194 -5.82 -12.70 -7.08
C HIS A 194 -4.29 -12.58 -7.01
N ARG A 195 -3.60 -13.71 -6.87
CA ARG A 195 -2.13 -13.83 -6.87
C ARG A 195 -1.46 -12.93 -5.84
N ALA A 196 -2.12 -12.70 -4.72
CA ALA A 196 -1.59 -11.90 -3.63
C ALA A 196 -0.82 -12.76 -2.63
N LEU A 197 0.15 -12.13 -1.96
CA LEU A 197 0.90 -12.68 -0.84
C LEU A 197 0.54 -11.94 0.45
N PHE A 198 0.04 -12.67 1.43
CA PHE A 198 -0.23 -12.18 2.79
C PHE A 198 0.73 -12.89 3.74
N ARG A 199 1.76 -12.19 4.22
CA ARG A 199 2.82 -12.79 5.04
C ARG A 199 3.10 -12.01 6.31
N SER A 200 3.30 -12.74 7.40
CA SER A 200 3.79 -12.19 8.68
C SER A 200 2.95 -11.03 9.24
N ASN A 201 1.66 -10.94 8.89
CA ASN A 201 0.78 -9.92 9.42
C ASN A 201 0.24 -10.32 10.79
N LYS A 202 0.10 -9.36 11.69
CA LYS A 202 -0.58 -9.48 12.97
C LYS A 202 -1.94 -8.82 12.89
N MET A 203 -3.00 -9.57 13.13
CA MET A 203 -4.39 -9.15 12.96
C MET A 203 -5.16 -9.42 14.25
N HIS A 204 -5.59 -8.37 14.97
CA HIS A 204 -6.17 -8.56 16.29
C HIS A 204 -7.19 -7.49 16.71
N HIS A 205 -8.01 -7.83 17.72
CA HIS A 205 -9.02 -6.94 18.29
C HIS A 205 -10.00 -6.36 17.24
N SER A 206 -10.38 -7.19 16.29
CA SER A 206 -11.27 -6.85 15.17
C SER A 206 -12.42 -7.86 15.07
N ARG A 207 -13.37 -7.65 14.17
CA ARG A 207 -14.40 -8.65 13.90
C ARG A 207 -13.78 -9.93 13.32
N TYR A 208 -13.04 -9.79 12.22
CA TYR A 208 -12.25 -10.87 11.64
C TYR A 208 -10.79 -10.43 11.47
N GLY A 209 -9.88 -11.36 11.66
CA GLY A 209 -8.50 -11.19 11.20
C GLY A 209 -8.48 -11.07 9.68
N THR A 210 -9.13 -11.99 8.99
CA THR A 210 -9.32 -11.93 7.55
C THR A 210 -10.76 -12.23 7.18
N HIS A 211 -11.33 -11.43 6.28
CA HIS A 211 -12.58 -11.68 5.60
C HIS A 211 -12.31 -11.71 4.08
N TYR A 212 -12.47 -12.87 3.47
CA TYR A 212 -11.92 -13.16 2.16
C TYR A 212 -12.96 -13.84 1.27
N MET A 213 -13.21 -13.27 0.09
CA MET A 213 -14.24 -13.74 -0.84
C MET A 213 -13.76 -13.70 -2.30
N ASN A 214 -14.31 -14.58 -3.12
CA ASN A 214 -14.21 -14.57 -4.60
C ASN A 214 -12.79 -14.37 -5.14
N SER A 215 -11.78 -14.92 -4.48
CA SER A 215 -10.39 -14.62 -4.79
C SER A 215 -9.56 -15.89 -4.91
N TYR A 216 -8.59 -15.91 -5.82
CA TYR A 216 -7.92 -17.15 -6.25
C TYR A 216 -6.41 -17.00 -6.31
N HIS A 217 -5.69 -18.13 -6.17
CA HIS A 217 -4.23 -18.23 -6.30
C HIS A 217 -3.47 -17.35 -5.29
N ASN A 218 -3.99 -17.18 -4.08
CA ASN A 218 -3.36 -16.37 -3.06
C ASN A 218 -2.60 -17.24 -2.04
N VAL A 219 -1.61 -16.65 -1.39
CA VAL A 219 -0.78 -17.28 -0.38
C VAL A 219 -0.95 -16.57 0.95
N TRP A 220 -1.33 -17.33 1.99
CA TRP A 220 -1.43 -16.88 3.38
C TRP A 220 -0.39 -17.66 4.19
N GLU A 221 0.69 -16.98 4.62
CA GLU A 221 1.77 -17.66 5.35
C GLU A 221 2.29 -16.85 6.53
N ASP A 222 2.60 -17.54 7.62
CA ASP A 222 3.23 -16.98 8.82
C ASP A 222 2.43 -15.85 9.47
N ASN A 223 1.12 -15.75 9.24
CA ASN A 223 0.29 -14.71 9.84
C ASN A 223 -0.17 -15.13 11.25
N ASP A 224 -0.40 -14.13 12.10
CA ASP A 224 -0.88 -14.28 13.46
C ASP A 224 -2.22 -13.56 13.64
N THR A 225 -3.29 -14.30 13.93
CA THR A 225 -4.64 -13.73 14.09
C THR A 225 -5.22 -14.10 15.44
N TYR A 226 -5.47 -13.11 16.28
CA TYR A 226 -5.82 -13.35 17.68
C TYR A 226 -6.72 -12.28 18.29
N PHE A 227 -7.51 -12.68 19.30
CA PHE A 227 -8.46 -11.80 20.01
C PHE A 227 -9.44 -11.09 19.10
N ASN A 228 -9.79 -11.72 17.96
CA ASN A 228 -10.87 -11.30 17.10
C ASN A 228 -12.15 -12.09 17.44
N ARG A 229 -13.26 -11.76 16.81
CA ARG A 229 -14.39 -12.68 16.78
C ARG A 229 -14.03 -13.91 15.97
N GLY A 230 -13.57 -13.77 14.72
CA GLY A 230 -13.05 -14.84 13.89
C GLY A 230 -11.61 -14.58 13.43
N GLY A 231 -10.85 -15.66 13.24
CA GLY A 231 -9.48 -15.57 12.74
C GLY A 231 -9.44 -15.38 11.23
N LEU A 232 -9.10 -16.42 10.47
CA LEU A 232 -9.09 -16.42 9.02
C LEU A 232 -10.43 -16.96 8.50
N ALA A 233 -11.26 -16.12 7.89
CA ALA A 233 -12.50 -16.52 7.24
C ALA A 233 -12.30 -16.54 5.72
N LEU A 234 -12.03 -17.74 5.17
CA LEU A 234 -11.78 -17.97 3.75
C LEU A 234 -13.04 -18.54 3.11
N MET A 235 -13.68 -17.76 2.23
CA MET A 235 -14.96 -18.11 1.62
C MET A 235 -14.93 -17.98 0.10
N GLU A 236 -15.53 -18.96 -0.59
CA GLU A 236 -15.64 -18.97 -2.05
C GLU A 236 -14.28 -18.78 -2.75
N VAL A 237 -13.31 -19.60 -2.39
CA VAL A 237 -11.92 -19.50 -2.81
C VAL A 237 -11.42 -20.74 -3.54
N ARG A 238 -10.43 -20.57 -4.41
CA ARG A 238 -9.74 -21.66 -5.11
C ARG A 238 -8.24 -21.46 -5.11
N ASP A 239 -7.51 -22.57 -5.24
CA ASP A 239 -6.06 -22.59 -5.42
C ASP A 239 -5.34 -21.76 -4.36
N GLN A 240 -5.66 -22.01 -3.10
CA GLN A 240 -5.08 -21.27 -1.95
C GLN A 240 -3.97 -22.07 -1.30
N ILE A 241 -2.93 -21.37 -0.88
CA ILE A 241 -1.92 -21.90 0.04
C ILE A 241 -2.07 -21.17 1.37
N VAL A 242 -2.37 -21.93 2.42
CA VAL A 242 -2.56 -21.41 3.79
C VAL A 242 -1.64 -22.18 4.69
N ARG A 243 -0.48 -21.64 5.03
CA ARG A 243 0.55 -22.38 5.78
C ARG A 243 1.16 -21.60 6.94
N ASN A 244 1.53 -22.31 7.98
CA ASN A 244 2.20 -21.75 9.17
C ASN A 244 1.44 -20.60 9.84
N ASN A 245 0.13 -20.43 9.59
CA ASN A 245 -0.64 -19.37 10.22
C ASN A 245 -1.05 -19.80 11.63
N ARG A 246 -1.05 -18.86 12.58
CA ARG A 246 -1.54 -19.06 13.93
C ARG A 246 -2.85 -18.32 14.16
N ALA A 247 -3.86 -19.04 14.63
CA ALA A 247 -5.15 -18.46 15.01
C ALA A 247 -5.46 -18.88 16.46
N TRP A 248 -5.47 -17.93 17.39
CA TRP A 248 -5.65 -18.21 18.81
C TRP A 248 -6.42 -17.12 19.54
N GLY A 249 -7.12 -17.48 20.61
CA GLY A 249 -7.89 -16.53 21.42
C GLY A 249 -9.03 -15.84 20.67
N ASN A 250 -9.43 -16.30 19.48
CA ASN A 250 -10.59 -15.80 18.76
C ASN A 250 -11.87 -16.41 19.37
N SER A 251 -12.97 -15.64 19.46
CA SER A 251 -14.15 -16.06 20.22
C SER A 251 -15.10 -16.99 19.47
N ASP A 252 -15.02 -17.08 18.14
CA ASP A 252 -15.92 -17.88 17.30
C ASP A 252 -15.16 -19.00 16.61
N HIS A 253 -14.19 -18.68 15.72
CA HIS A 253 -13.41 -19.68 14.99
C HIS A 253 -11.96 -19.22 14.78
N GLY A 254 -11.05 -20.19 14.66
CA GLY A 254 -9.66 -19.94 14.29
C GLY A 254 -9.51 -19.76 12.78
N ILE A 255 -9.69 -20.84 12.02
CA ILE A 255 -9.67 -20.85 10.56
C ILE A 255 -11.00 -21.42 10.07
N MET A 256 -11.76 -20.65 9.33
CA MET A 256 -13.02 -21.05 8.70
C MET A 256 -12.83 -21.23 7.20
N LEU A 257 -13.18 -22.39 6.71
CA LEU A 257 -13.12 -22.76 5.30
C LEU A 257 -14.55 -22.98 4.81
N ARG A 258 -15.01 -22.16 3.86
CA ARG A 258 -16.36 -22.25 3.31
C ARG A 258 -16.33 -22.19 1.80
N THR A 259 -16.87 -23.23 1.13
CA THR A 259 -16.93 -23.32 -0.34
C THR A 259 -15.52 -23.14 -0.96
N ILE A 260 -14.60 -24.01 -0.56
CA ILE A 260 -13.20 -24.00 -1.00
C ILE A 260 -12.95 -25.10 -2.00
N GLN A 261 -12.14 -24.82 -3.03
CA GLN A 261 -11.62 -25.79 -3.98
C GLN A 261 -10.08 -25.68 -4.06
N ASP A 262 -9.42 -26.83 -4.15
CA ASP A 262 -7.99 -26.94 -4.42
C ASP A 262 -7.11 -26.07 -3.46
N ALA A 263 -7.40 -26.11 -2.18
CA ALA A 263 -6.63 -25.41 -1.14
C ALA A 263 -5.73 -26.36 -0.37
N VAL A 264 -4.50 -25.93 -0.11
CA VAL A 264 -3.57 -26.58 0.80
C VAL A 264 -3.57 -25.81 2.12
N VAL A 265 -3.86 -26.49 3.24
CA VAL A 265 -3.83 -25.90 4.59
C VAL A 265 -2.89 -26.72 5.45
N GLU A 266 -1.80 -26.15 5.94
CA GLU A 266 -0.74 -26.81 6.72
C GLU A 266 -0.07 -25.88 7.76
#